data_d6a440b4c557f049a57a3274ef86185e
#
_entry.id   d6a440b4c557f049a57a3274ef86185e
#
_cell.length_a   1.000
_cell.length_b   1.000
_cell.length_c   1.000
_cell.angle_alpha   90.00
_cell.angle_beta   90.00
_cell.angle_gamma   90.00
#
_symmetry.space_group_name_H-M   'P 1'
#
loop_
_entity.id
_entity.type
_entity.pdbx_description
1 polymer ?
#
loop_
_entity_poly.entity_id
_entity_poly.type
_entity_poly.pdbx_seq_one_letter_code
_entity_poly.pdbx_strand_id
1 'polypeptide(L)'
;MSAVAEITVTPVLVADLFVEGGRMPVYAHLVDHPDARVLVDTGLTQLHPLVADLDPRPYPLDTQDLDLESIDIVVNTHLHFDHCGGNRLFPGTPIHVQRTELEDALNQDGHTIREWVDAPGLTYVPVDGEFELLPGVRLLPTPGHTRGSQVVVIDNGGRPSVIGGDVAVWFGELEEAATEGLRIVHALDPELVWLAHQHEPWRPRAPR
;
A
#
# COMPACT_ATOMS: atom_id res chain seq x y z
N MET A 1 3.76 -6.97 -33.85
CA MET A 1 4.03 -6.30 -32.57
C MET A 1 3.25 -7.11 -31.51
N SER A 2 3.94 -7.81 -30.63
CA SER A 2 3.29 -8.52 -29.53
C SER A 2 2.64 -7.47 -28.64
N ALA A 3 1.36 -7.63 -28.30
CA ALA A 3 0.74 -6.77 -27.31
C ALA A 3 1.51 -6.97 -25.99
N VAL A 4 2.05 -5.90 -25.43
CA VAL A 4 2.58 -5.93 -24.06
C VAL A 4 1.40 -6.31 -23.19
N ALA A 5 1.53 -7.37 -22.40
CA ALA A 5 0.46 -7.74 -21.48
C ALA A 5 0.23 -6.58 -20.49
N GLU A 6 -1.01 -6.19 -20.32
CA GLU A 6 -1.41 -5.06 -19.50
C GLU A 6 -1.22 -5.42 -18.01
N ILE A 7 -0.62 -4.52 -17.25
CA ILE A 7 -0.54 -4.65 -15.79
C ILE A 7 -1.89 -4.22 -15.20
N THR A 8 -2.54 -5.09 -14.44
CA THR A 8 -3.84 -4.81 -13.86
C THR A 8 -3.79 -4.66 -12.35
N VAL A 9 -4.68 -3.83 -11.79
CA VAL A 9 -4.80 -3.58 -10.34
C VAL A 9 -6.19 -3.97 -9.88
N THR A 10 -6.25 -4.83 -8.87
CA THR A 10 -7.50 -5.26 -8.23
C THR A 10 -7.47 -4.87 -6.75
N PRO A 11 -8.37 -3.98 -6.29
CA PRO A 11 -8.49 -3.66 -4.87
C PRO A 11 -9.10 -4.84 -4.10
N VAL A 12 -8.55 -5.14 -2.93
CA VAL A 12 -9.00 -6.21 -2.02
C VAL A 12 -9.32 -5.57 -0.67
N LEU A 13 -10.59 -5.63 -0.24
CA LEU A 13 -10.98 -5.11 1.07
C LEU A 13 -10.41 -6.03 2.16
N VAL A 14 -9.55 -5.51 3.03
CA VAL A 14 -8.83 -6.28 4.05
C VAL A 14 -9.21 -5.93 5.49
N ALA A 15 -9.86 -4.79 5.68
CA ALA A 15 -10.44 -4.40 6.96
C ALA A 15 -11.42 -3.23 6.80
N ASP A 16 -12.13 -2.90 7.87
CA ASP A 16 -12.65 -1.57 8.12
C ASP A 16 -12.33 -1.10 9.55
N LEU A 17 -12.15 0.20 9.73
CA LEU A 17 -11.86 0.86 10.98
C LEU A 17 -13.01 1.82 11.33
N PHE A 18 -13.29 2.04 12.59
CA PHE A 18 -14.27 3.04 13.03
C PHE A 18 -13.54 4.33 13.37
N VAL A 19 -13.77 5.38 12.59
CA VAL A 19 -13.18 6.71 12.78
C VAL A 19 -14.26 7.78 12.69
N GLU A 20 -14.24 8.75 13.61
CA GLU A 20 -15.09 9.96 13.60
C GLU A 20 -16.53 9.78 13.06
N GLY A 21 -17.22 8.73 13.52
CA GLY A 21 -18.66 8.52 13.23
C GLY A 21 -18.94 7.67 11.99
N GLY A 22 -17.96 6.99 11.40
CA GLY A 22 -18.16 6.12 10.25
C GLY A 22 -17.20 4.95 10.18
N ARG A 23 -17.50 4.02 9.27
CA ARG A 23 -16.56 2.96 8.89
C ARG A 23 -15.70 3.45 7.74
N MET A 24 -14.41 3.33 7.91
CA MET A 24 -13.38 3.63 6.93
C MET A 24 -12.83 2.31 6.39
N PRO A 25 -12.93 2.02 5.10
CA PRO A 25 -12.40 0.79 4.53
C PRO A 25 -10.87 0.80 4.58
N VAL A 26 -10.27 -0.41 4.53
CA VAL A 26 -8.84 -0.59 4.31
C VAL A 26 -8.66 -1.54 3.14
N TYR A 27 -7.99 -1.10 2.09
CA TYR A 27 -7.74 -1.88 0.89
C TYR A 27 -6.26 -2.22 0.74
N ALA A 28 -5.97 -3.48 0.50
CA ALA A 28 -4.77 -3.93 -0.18
C ALA A 28 -5.02 -3.92 -1.69
N HIS A 29 -3.97 -3.98 -2.51
CA HIS A 29 -4.11 -3.98 -3.96
C HIS A 29 -3.27 -5.10 -4.57
N LEU A 30 -3.94 -5.97 -5.33
CA LEU A 30 -3.29 -7.00 -6.12
C LEU A 30 -2.89 -6.43 -7.47
N VAL A 31 -1.62 -6.58 -7.83
CA VAL A 31 -1.07 -6.19 -9.13
C VAL A 31 -0.70 -7.44 -9.89
N ASP A 32 -1.45 -7.75 -10.93
CA ASP A 32 -1.13 -8.83 -11.85
C ASP A 32 -0.21 -8.28 -12.95
N HIS A 33 1.06 -8.66 -12.90
CA HIS A 33 2.10 -8.33 -13.86
C HIS A 33 2.50 -9.60 -14.65
N PRO A 34 2.91 -9.49 -15.94
CA PRO A 34 3.33 -10.66 -16.73
C PRO A 34 4.43 -11.52 -16.11
N ASP A 35 5.32 -10.92 -15.32
CA ASP A 35 6.48 -11.60 -14.76
C ASP A 35 6.31 -11.99 -13.28
N ALA A 36 5.35 -11.40 -12.55
CA ALA A 36 5.13 -11.67 -11.13
C ALA A 36 3.78 -11.15 -10.64
N ARG A 37 3.29 -11.71 -9.56
CA ARG A 37 2.10 -11.25 -8.85
C ARG A 37 2.51 -10.48 -7.60
N VAL A 38 2.15 -9.21 -7.53
CA VAL A 38 2.55 -8.31 -6.43
C VAL A 38 1.34 -7.97 -5.58
N LEU A 39 1.48 -8.09 -4.26
CA LEU A 39 0.47 -7.60 -3.33
C LEU A 39 0.99 -6.32 -2.66
N VAL A 40 0.24 -5.24 -2.79
CA VAL A 40 0.55 -3.95 -2.16
C VAL A 40 -0.31 -3.80 -0.91
N ASP A 41 0.34 -3.76 0.23
CA ASP A 41 -0.20 -3.86 1.59
C ASP A 41 -0.91 -5.19 1.86
N THR A 42 -1.14 -5.49 3.14
CA THR A 42 -1.62 -6.82 3.56
C THR A 42 -2.78 -6.75 4.56
N GLY A 43 -3.16 -5.55 4.97
CA GLY A 43 -4.25 -5.38 5.95
C GLY A 43 -3.87 -5.85 7.36
N LEU A 44 -4.87 -6.32 8.08
CA LEU A 44 -4.68 -6.92 9.40
C LEU A 44 -5.41 -8.26 9.50
N THR A 45 -4.84 -9.19 10.27
CA THR A 45 -5.34 -10.56 10.42
C THR A 45 -5.89 -10.86 11.80
N GLN A 46 -5.67 -9.97 12.77
CA GLN A 46 -6.11 -10.14 14.16
C GLN A 46 -6.34 -8.80 14.83
N LEU A 47 -7.10 -8.82 15.92
CA LEU A 47 -7.30 -7.66 16.78
C LEU A 47 -6.12 -7.49 17.73
N HIS A 48 -5.81 -6.25 18.07
CA HIS A 48 -4.78 -5.93 19.07
C HIS A 48 -5.27 -4.84 20.01
N PRO A 49 -4.97 -4.91 21.34
CA PRO A 49 -5.42 -3.92 22.30
C PRO A 49 -5.02 -2.47 21.99
N LEU A 50 -3.86 -2.25 21.38
CA LEU A 50 -3.37 -0.90 21.03
C LEU A 50 -4.24 -0.18 20.00
N VAL A 51 -5.05 -0.89 19.24
CA VAL A 51 -5.92 -0.33 18.19
C VAL A 51 -7.40 -0.58 18.45
N ALA A 52 -7.74 -1.01 19.68
CA ALA A 52 -9.11 -1.36 20.05
C ALA A 52 -10.09 -0.17 19.92
N ASP A 53 -9.62 1.05 20.13
CA ASP A 53 -10.44 2.27 20.02
C ASP A 53 -10.91 2.55 18.58
N LEU A 54 -10.22 1.97 17.58
CA LEU A 54 -10.62 2.04 16.17
C LEU A 54 -11.63 0.95 15.80
N ASP A 55 -12.06 0.11 16.75
CA ASP A 55 -13.01 -1.00 16.55
C ASP A 55 -12.76 -1.73 15.20
N PRO A 56 -11.53 -2.23 14.93
CA PRO A 56 -11.19 -2.79 13.65
C PRO A 56 -11.96 -4.07 13.37
N ARG A 57 -12.41 -4.22 12.11
CA ARG A 57 -13.03 -5.44 11.59
C ARG A 57 -12.13 -5.99 10.49
N PRO A 58 -11.31 -7.00 10.78
CA PRO A 58 -10.45 -7.61 9.78
C PRO A 58 -11.25 -8.48 8.82
N TYR A 59 -10.84 -8.47 7.56
CA TYR A 59 -11.20 -9.41 6.50
C TYR A 59 -9.90 -10.04 5.99
N PRO A 60 -9.30 -10.98 6.76
CA PRO A 60 -7.96 -11.50 6.47
C PRO A 60 -7.88 -12.15 5.09
N LEU A 61 -6.75 -11.95 4.41
CA LEU A 61 -6.52 -12.44 3.05
C LEU A 61 -6.64 -13.95 2.92
N ASP A 62 -6.24 -14.71 3.95
CA ASP A 62 -6.35 -16.17 4.01
C ASP A 62 -7.78 -16.70 4.19
N THR A 63 -8.74 -15.81 4.42
CA THR A 63 -10.17 -16.15 4.49
C THR A 63 -10.94 -15.76 3.22
N GLN A 64 -10.25 -15.19 2.23
CA GLN A 64 -10.81 -14.73 0.97
C GLN A 64 -10.48 -15.68 -0.18
N ASP A 65 -11.14 -15.52 -1.31
CA ASP A 65 -10.85 -16.28 -2.53
C ASP A 65 -9.61 -15.71 -3.25
N LEU A 66 -8.47 -15.77 -2.55
CA LEU A 66 -7.17 -15.33 -3.03
C LEU A 66 -6.14 -16.42 -2.77
N ASP A 67 -5.48 -16.87 -3.82
CA ASP A 67 -4.35 -17.80 -3.72
C ASP A 67 -3.11 -17.07 -3.24
N LEU A 68 -2.82 -17.19 -1.93
CA LEU A 68 -1.68 -16.53 -1.29
C LEU A 68 -0.33 -17.11 -1.77
N GLU A 69 -0.30 -18.39 -2.16
CA GLU A 69 0.92 -19.02 -2.68
C GLU A 69 1.32 -18.46 -4.05
N SER A 70 0.38 -17.84 -4.76
CA SER A 70 0.64 -17.18 -6.05
C SER A 70 1.26 -15.79 -5.92
N ILE A 71 1.42 -15.24 -4.70
CA ILE A 71 2.02 -13.93 -4.48
C ILE A 71 3.54 -14.06 -4.45
N ASP A 72 4.19 -13.48 -5.44
CA ASP A 72 5.65 -13.52 -5.58
C ASP A 72 6.35 -12.43 -4.78
N ILE A 73 5.70 -11.27 -4.61
CA ILE A 73 6.28 -10.08 -3.98
C ILE A 73 5.20 -9.38 -3.15
N VAL A 74 5.57 -8.93 -1.96
CA VAL A 74 4.78 -7.99 -1.16
C VAL A 74 5.47 -6.62 -1.20
N VAL A 75 4.67 -5.56 -1.28
CA VAL A 75 5.13 -4.17 -1.10
C VAL A 75 4.32 -3.56 0.03
N ASN A 76 4.95 -2.97 1.03
CA ASN A 76 4.24 -2.12 1.96
C ASN A 76 4.41 -0.66 1.56
N THR A 77 3.29 0.06 1.44
CA THR A 77 3.28 1.51 1.24
C THR A 77 3.88 2.22 2.44
N HIS A 78 3.56 1.72 3.62
CA HIS A 78 4.14 2.06 4.91
C HIS A 78 3.81 0.95 5.93
N LEU A 79 4.28 1.07 7.17
CA LEU A 79 4.17 0.00 8.16
C LEU A 79 3.21 0.30 9.32
N HIS A 80 2.15 1.11 9.12
CA HIS A 80 1.06 1.14 10.08
C HIS A 80 0.35 -0.22 10.13
N PHE A 81 -0.29 -0.48 11.25
CA PHE A 81 -0.83 -1.80 11.61
C PHE A 81 -1.83 -2.36 10.59
N ASP A 82 -2.62 -1.49 9.97
CA ASP A 82 -3.66 -1.83 9.00
C ASP A 82 -3.13 -2.02 7.57
N HIS A 83 -1.84 -1.75 7.34
CA HIS A 83 -1.14 -1.99 6.07
C HIS A 83 -0.20 -3.19 6.13
N CYS A 84 0.37 -3.50 7.29
CA CYS A 84 1.40 -4.54 7.42
C CYS A 84 1.01 -5.72 8.32
N GLY A 85 -0.14 -5.67 9.01
CA GLY A 85 -0.55 -6.71 9.97
C GLY A 85 -0.79 -8.09 9.37
N GLY A 86 -0.97 -8.18 8.06
CA GLY A 86 -1.08 -9.43 7.31
C GLY A 86 0.25 -9.95 6.74
N ASN A 87 1.39 -9.24 6.91
CA ASN A 87 2.69 -9.64 6.36
C ASN A 87 3.09 -11.08 6.74
N ARG A 88 2.72 -11.52 7.94
CA ARG A 88 3.00 -12.88 8.45
C ARG A 88 2.32 -14.01 7.66
N LEU A 89 1.37 -13.71 6.79
CA LEU A 89 0.77 -14.68 5.87
C LEU A 89 1.72 -15.05 4.72
N PHE A 90 2.83 -14.31 4.57
CA PHE A 90 3.78 -14.42 3.47
C PHE A 90 5.20 -14.76 3.95
N PRO A 91 5.39 -15.88 4.69
CA PRO A 91 6.70 -16.24 5.20
C PRO A 91 7.67 -16.55 4.05
N GLY A 92 8.83 -15.87 4.06
CA GLY A 92 9.86 -16.02 3.02
C GLY A 92 9.62 -15.24 1.74
N THR A 93 8.41 -14.75 1.48
CA THR A 93 8.14 -13.84 0.36
C THR A 93 8.85 -12.49 0.60
N PRO A 94 9.55 -11.92 -0.41
CA PRO A 94 10.21 -10.63 -0.26
C PRO A 94 9.19 -9.52 -0.04
N ILE A 95 9.40 -8.72 1.02
CA ILE A 95 8.57 -7.57 1.39
C ILE A 95 9.36 -6.29 1.16
N HIS A 96 9.02 -5.57 0.09
CA HIS A 96 9.71 -4.32 -0.25
C HIS A 96 9.10 -3.14 0.52
N VAL A 97 9.94 -2.37 1.17
CA VAL A 97 9.58 -1.20 1.97
C VAL A 97 10.74 -0.20 1.98
N GLN A 98 10.49 1.09 2.12
CA GLN A 98 11.57 2.06 2.28
C GLN A 98 12.35 1.77 3.57
N ARG A 99 13.68 1.84 3.52
CA ARG A 99 14.56 1.62 4.69
C ARG A 99 14.17 2.49 5.88
N THR A 100 13.89 3.78 5.62
CA THR A 100 13.46 4.72 6.67
C THR A 100 12.19 4.25 7.36
N GLU A 101 11.23 3.70 6.62
CA GLU A 101 9.97 3.19 7.18
C GLU A 101 10.22 2.00 8.11
N LEU A 102 11.03 1.03 7.65
CA LEU A 102 11.37 -0.13 8.46
C LEU A 102 12.13 0.25 9.73
N GLU A 103 13.07 1.19 9.62
CA GLU A 103 13.81 1.71 10.78
C GLU A 103 12.88 2.40 11.79
N ASP A 104 11.95 3.24 11.32
CA ASP A 104 10.98 3.92 12.17
C ASP A 104 10.04 2.89 12.84
N ALA A 105 9.50 1.93 12.11
CA ALA A 105 8.62 0.89 12.63
C ALA A 105 9.29 0.00 13.70
N LEU A 106 10.59 -0.26 13.58
CA LEU A 106 11.35 -1.06 14.54
C LEU A 106 11.86 -0.27 15.75
N ASN A 107 11.99 1.07 15.67
CA ASN A 107 12.67 1.86 16.69
C ASN A 107 11.82 2.98 17.31
N GLN A 108 10.67 3.34 16.71
CA GLN A 108 9.81 4.39 17.24
C GLN A 108 8.59 3.80 17.94
N ASP A 109 8.38 4.17 19.21
CA ASP A 109 7.19 3.80 19.95
C ASP A 109 5.94 4.42 19.31
N GLY A 110 4.89 3.62 19.15
CA GLY A 110 3.61 4.08 18.61
C GLY A 110 3.55 4.21 17.09
N HIS A 111 4.64 3.91 16.36
CA HIS A 111 4.60 3.89 14.90
C HIS A 111 3.70 2.77 14.37
N THR A 112 3.81 1.59 14.97
CA THR A 112 3.05 0.40 14.58
C THR A 112 2.93 -0.59 15.74
N ILE A 113 2.31 -1.75 15.49
CA ILE A 113 2.37 -2.91 16.40
C ILE A 113 3.66 -3.66 16.10
N ARG A 114 4.71 -3.37 16.87
CA ARG A 114 6.07 -3.82 16.64
C ARG A 114 6.19 -5.34 16.44
N GLU A 115 5.50 -6.14 17.25
CA GLU A 115 5.53 -7.60 17.12
C GLU A 115 4.97 -8.13 15.79
N TRP A 116 4.24 -7.32 15.04
CA TRP A 116 3.78 -7.68 13.70
C TRP A 116 4.82 -7.41 12.63
N VAL A 117 5.67 -6.41 12.86
CA VAL A 117 6.78 -6.07 11.95
C VAL A 117 8.02 -6.92 12.25
N ASP A 118 8.27 -7.22 13.52
CA ASP A 118 9.41 -8.05 13.97
C ASP A 118 9.03 -9.55 14.12
N ALA A 119 8.05 -10.02 13.32
CA ALA A 119 7.58 -11.40 13.40
C ALA A 119 8.55 -12.37 12.72
N PRO A 120 8.72 -13.59 13.26
CA PRO A 120 9.57 -14.62 12.65
C PRO A 120 9.08 -14.97 11.22
N GLY A 121 10.04 -15.18 10.31
CA GLY A 121 9.77 -15.62 8.94
C GLY A 121 9.51 -14.48 7.94
N LEU A 122 9.45 -13.23 8.38
CA LEU A 122 9.37 -12.08 7.49
C LEU A 122 10.70 -11.80 6.81
N THR A 123 10.66 -11.52 5.51
CA THR A 123 11.83 -11.23 4.69
C THR A 123 11.72 -9.83 4.10
N TYR A 124 12.10 -8.81 4.87
CA TYR A 124 12.12 -7.45 4.37
C TYR A 124 13.26 -7.22 3.38
N VAL A 125 12.95 -6.50 2.30
CA VAL A 125 13.89 -5.99 1.30
C VAL A 125 13.83 -4.45 1.36
N PRO A 126 14.63 -3.83 2.25
CA PRO A 126 14.63 -2.38 2.37
C PRO A 126 15.18 -1.73 1.11
N VAL A 127 14.44 -0.77 0.56
CA VAL A 127 14.85 0.02 -0.60
C VAL A 127 15.20 1.45 -0.19
N ASP A 128 16.04 2.11 -0.98
CA ASP A 128 16.49 3.47 -0.74
C ASP A 128 16.10 4.36 -1.93
N GLY A 129 15.10 5.21 -1.75
CA GLY A 129 14.64 6.10 -2.81
C GLY A 129 13.76 5.40 -3.86
N GLU A 130 13.80 5.93 -5.09
CA GLU A 130 13.07 5.33 -6.22
C GLU A 130 13.68 3.96 -6.60
N PHE A 131 12.81 2.98 -6.82
CA PHE A 131 13.22 1.62 -7.13
C PHE A 131 12.32 1.02 -8.22
N GLU A 132 12.90 0.52 -9.31
CA GLU A 132 12.17 -0.25 -10.31
C GLU A 132 12.00 -1.69 -9.80
N LEU A 133 10.76 -2.06 -9.47
CA LEU A 133 10.42 -3.38 -8.94
C LEU A 133 10.31 -4.42 -10.06
N LEU A 134 9.60 -4.06 -11.12
CA LEU A 134 9.37 -4.83 -12.35
C LEU A 134 9.27 -3.84 -13.52
N PRO A 135 9.42 -4.29 -14.78
CA PRO A 135 9.23 -3.41 -15.93
C PRO A 135 7.86 -2.72 -15.89
N GLY A 136 7.84 -1.40 -15.78
CA GLY A 136 6.60 -0.62 -15.65
C GLY A 136 6.00 -0.56 -14.24
N VAL A 137 6.65 -1.12 -13.22
CA VAL A 137 6.23 -1.01 -11.80
C VAL A 137 7.37 -0.42 -10.98
N ARG A 138 7.17 0.77 -10.43
CA ARG A 138 8.18 1.48 -9.62
C ARG A 138 7.66 1.81 -8.23
N LEU A 139 8.55 1.71 -7.25
CA LEU A 139 8.34 2.20 -5.89
C LEU A 139 8.91 3.62 -5.81
N LEU A 140 8.13 4.57 -5.34
CA LEU A 140 8.52 5.98 -5.26
C LEU A 140 8.28 6.52 -3.86
N PRO A 141 9.29 7.03 -3.15
CA PRO A 141 9.13 7.65 -1.84
C PRO A 141 8.17 8.82 -1.90
N THR A 142 7.23 8.88 -0.97
CA THR A 142 6.23 9.95 -0.85
C THR A 142 6.06 10.34 0.61
N PRO A 143 7.09 10.92 1.24
CA PRO A 143 7.05 11.28 2.65
C PRO A 143 5.93 12.27 2.95
N GLY A 144 5.27 12.08 4.09
CA GLY A 144 4.15 12.93 4.51
C GLY A 144 3.33 12.27 5.61
N HIS A 145 2.62 11.20 5.31
CA HIS A 145 1.87 10.40 6.30
C HIS A 145 2.84 9.74 7.30
N THR A 146 3.85 9.05 6.78
CA THR A 146 5.07 8.68 7.52
C THR A 146 6.30 9.23 6.79
N ARG A 147 7.47 9.20 7.44
CA ARG A 147 8.73 9.63 6.83
C ARG A 147 9.18 8.70 5.71
N GLY A 148 8.85 7.43 5.81
CA GLY A 148 9.24 6.38 4.88
C GLY A 148 8.11 5.89 3.98
N SER A 149 6.97 6.59 3.91
CA SER A 149 5.87 6.24 3.01
C SER A 149 6.34 6.22 1.55
N GLN A 150 5.78 5.28 0.79
CA GLN A 150 6.00 5.15 -0.65
C GLN A 150 4.69 4.83 -1.37
N VAL A 151 4.66 5.11 -2.66
CA VAL A 151 3.59 4.71 -3.56
C VAL A 151 4.12 3.72 -4.60
N VAL A 152 3.21 2.93 -5.19
CA VAL A 152 3.51 2.08 -6.34
C VAL A 152 2.99 2.75 -7.60
N VAL A 153 3.89 3.03 -8.53
CA VAL A 153 3.58 3.65 -9.82
C VAL A 153 3.54 2.58 -10.90
N ILE A 154 2.45 2.51 -11.65
CA ILE A 154 2.21 1.53 -12.70
C ILE A 154 2.09 2.25 -14.03
N ASP A 155 2.97 1.90 -14.97
CA ASP A 155 3.05 2.46 -16.32
C ASP A 155 2.66 1.40 -17.36
N ASN A 156 1.53 1.60 -18.01
CA ASN A 156 1.05 0.82 -19.15
C ASN A 156 1.25 1.55 -20.50
N GLY A 157 2.21 2.48 -20.56
CA GLY A 157 2.51 3.26 -21.77
C GLY A 157 1.62 4.49 -21.98
N GLY A 158 0.94 4.95 -20.93
CA GLY A 158 0.11 6.15 -20.92
C GLY A 158 0.39 7.03 -19.71
N ARG A 159 -0.64 7.70 -19.18
CA ARG A 159 -0.59 8.32 -17.86
C ARG A 159 -0.55 7.20 -16.82
N PRO A 160 0.32 7.27 -15.80
CA PRO A 160 0.46 6.18 -14.85
C PRO A 160 -0.78 6.04 -13.94
N SER A 161 -1.00 4.82 -13.47
CA SER A 161 -1.84 4.56 -12.30
C SER A 161 -0.97 4.51 -11.05
N VAL A 162 -1.49 5.00 -9.92
CA VAL A 162 -0.76 5.03 -8.66
C VAL A 162 -1.54 4.30 -7.57
N ILE A 163 -0.88 3.39 -6.86
CA ILE A 163 -1.38 2.85 -5.60
C ILE A 163 -0.73 3.66 -4.50
N GLY A 164 -1.53 4.50 -3.85
CA GLY A 164 -1.06 5.58 -2.97
C GLY A 164 -0.95 5.20 -1.50
N GLY A 165 -1.54 4.08 -1.07
CA GLY A 165 -1.69 3.81 0.36
C GLY A 165 -2.34 5.01 1.04
N ASP A 166 -1.65 5.55 2.05
CA ASP A 166 -2.07 6.71 2.83
C ASP A 166 -1.33 8.00 2.47
N VAL A 167 -0.86 8.12 1.21
CA VAL A 167 -0.35 9.41 0.73
C VAL A 167 -1.41 10.51 0.91
N ALA A 168 -2.68 10.10 0.88
CA ALA A 168 -3.86 10.80 1.36
C ALA A 168 -4.86 9.77 1.92
N VAL A 169 -5.64 10.15 2.94
CA VAL A 169 -6.72 9.32 3.50
C VAL A 169 -8.03 9.56 2.74
N TRP A 170 -8.23 10.75 2.20
CA TRP A 170 -9.41 11.12 1.45
C TRP A 170 -9.09 12.05 0.27
N PHE A 171 -9.99 12.13 -0.71
CA PHE A 171 -9.74 12.84 -1.98
C PHE A 171 -9.46 14.34 -1.84
N GLY A 172 -9.99 15.00 -0.79
CA GLY A 172 -9.71 16.41 -0.55
C GLY A 172 -8.24 16.69 -0.27
N GLU A 173 -7.55 15.79 0.45
CA GLU A 173 -6.11 15.93 0.69
C GLU A 173 -5.32 15.81 -0.61
N LEU A 174 -5.72 14.91 -1.52
CA LEU A 174 -5.12 14.84 -2.86
C LEU A 174 -5.26 16.16 -3.62
N GLU A 175 -6.42 16.83 -3.52
CA GLU A 175 -6.65 18.11 -4.22
C GLU A 175 -5.82 19.27 -3.63
N GLU A 176 -5.52 19.23 -2.31
CA GLU A 176 -4.77 20.28 -1.62
C GLU A 176 -3.25 20.21 -1.83
N ALA A 177 -2.70 19.02 -2.14
CA ALA A 177 -1.26 18.77 -2.34
C ALA A 177 -0.35 19.36 -1.23
N ALA A 178 -0.81 19.25 0.02
CA ALA A 178 -0.18 19.93 1.16
C ALA A 178 1.17 19.32 1.55
N THR A 179 1.33 18.00 1.42
CA THR A 179 2.56 17.27 1.77
C THR A 179 3.53 17.17 0.59
N GLU A 180 4.77 16.80 0.86
CA GLU A 180 5.76 16.50 -0.18
C GLU A 180 5.31 15.32 -1.02
N GLY A 181 4.85 14.24 -0.39
CA GLY A 181 4.34 13.04 -1.07
C GLY A 181 3.20 13.36 -2.03
N LEU A 182 2.23 14.19 -1.62
CA LEU A 182 1.14 14.62 -2.48
C LEU A 182 1.64 15.41 -3.70
N ARG A 183 2.62 16.29 -3.52
CA ARG A 183 3.22 17.03 -4.65
C ARG A 183 3.94 16.11 -5.63
N ILE A 184 4.62 15.09 -5.13
CA ILE A 184 5.27 14.05 -5.95
C ILE A 184 4.21 13.31 -6.78
N VAL A 185 3.11 12.86 -6.16
CA VAL A 185 2.01 12.18 -6.86
C VAL A 185 1.39 13.07 -7.93
N HIS A 186 1.17 14.36 -7.64
CA HIS A 186 0.66 15.31 -8.65
C HIS A 186 1.62 15.50 -9.82
N ALA A 187 2.93 15.53 -9.56
CA ALA A 187 3.94 15.70 -10.62
C ALA A 187 3.99 14.51 -11.59
N LEU A 188 3.49 13.34 -11.19
CA LEU A 188 3.34 12.17 -12.08
C LEU A 188 2.20 12.33 -13.09
N ASP A 189 1.31 13.29 -12.92
CA ASP A 189 0.06 13.46 -13.71
C ASP A 189 -0.71 12.13 -13.85
N PRO A 190 -1.10 11.45 -12.76
CA PRO A 190 -1.65 10.11 -12.83
C PRO A 190 -3.01 10.09 -13.53
N GLU A 191 -3.35 8.97 -14.20
CA GLU A 191 -4.70 8.74 -14.70
C GLU A 191 -5.67 8.49 -13.55
N LEU A 192 -5.20 7.72 -12.55
CA LEU A 192 -5.96 7.44 -11.33
C LEU A 192 -5.02 7.16 -10.15
N VAL A 193 -5.55 7.37 -8.93
CA VAL A 193 -4.85 7.06 -7.68
C VAL A 193 -5.76 6.19 -6.80
N TRP A 194 -5.29 5.00 -6.46
CA TRP A 194 -5.92 4.13 -5.47
C TRP A 194 -5.45 4.55 -4.07
N LEU A 195 -6.37 4.91 -3.19
CA LEU A 195 -6.10 5.14 -1.77
C LEU A 195 -6.56 3.94 -0.95
N ALA A 196 -5.87 3.64 0.14
CA ALA A 196 -6.22 2.50 1.00
C ALA A 196 -7.59 2.68 1.65
N HIS A 197 -8.01 3.91 1.92
CA HIS A 197 -9.21 4.23 2.67
C HIS A 197 -10.39 4.73 1.83
N GLN A 198 -10.39 4.44 0.51
CA GLN A 198 -11.46 4.84 -0.40
C GLN A 198 -11.95 3.66 -1.22
N HIS A 199 -13.28 3.56 -1.43
CA HIS A 199 -13.87 2.47 -2.23
C HIS A 199 -13.59 2.58 -3.72
N GLU A 200 -13.36 3.80 -4.21
CA GLU A 200 -13.14 4.08 -5.62
C GLU A 200 -11.79 4.81 -5.80
N PRO A 201 -11.12 4.67 -6.94
CA PRO A 201 -9.91 5.44 -7.20
C PRO A 201 -10.25 6.92 -7.46
N TRP A 202 -9.39 7.80 -6.97
CA TRP A 202 -9.42 9.20 -7.37
C TRP A 202 -9.01 9.34 -8.84
N ARG A 203 -9.73 10.22 -9.56
CA ARG A 203 -9.41 10.58 -10.94
C ARG A 203 -9.25 12.09 -11.03
N PRO A 204 -8.09 12.58 -11.51
CA PRO A 204 -7.92 14.02 -11.74
C PRO A 204 -9.03 14.55 -12.65
N ARG A 205 -9.57 15.73 -12.32
CA ARG A 205 -10.50 16.40 -13.22
C ARG A 205 -9.78 16.75 -14.51
N ALA A 206 -10.40 16.47 -15.66
CA ALA A 206 -9.86 16.90 -16.93
C ALA A 206 -9.62 18.44 -16.89
N PRO A 207 -8.48 18.93 -17.40
CA PRO A 207 -8.27 20.38 -17.52
C PRO A 207 -9.43 21.00 -18.32
N ARG A 208 -9.99 22.08 -17.76
CA ARG A 208 -11.07 22.84 -18.43
C ARG A 208 -10.55 23.62 -19.62
#